data_955bd89ff0b1ec95c08a3d9221ab6962
#
_entry.id   955bd89ff0b1ec95c08a3d9221ab6962
#
_cell.length_a   1.000
_cell.length_b   1.000
_cell.length_c   1.000
_cell.angle_alpha   90.00
_cell.angle_beta   90.00
_cell.angle_gamma   90.00
#
_symmetry.space_group_name_H-M   'P 1'
#
loop_
_entity.id
_entity.type
_entity.pdbx_description
1 polymer ?
#
loop_
_entity_poly.entity_id
_entity_poly.type
_entity_poly.pdbx_seq_one_letter_code
_entity_poly.pdbx_strand_id
1 'polypeptide(L)'
;ENVGGLRLRLADPQNAPSFIAKLIPDDKKDEVWVRDWTFNNRSYFEAVELEKRMMFIILTLIIAVAAFNLVSSLVMAVTEKQADIAILRTLGLAPGGVMKIFMVQGAFAGFFGTLTGVVFGVALGMSVGQIVKFFEELFGVHLINSQIYFIDYLPSDVNARDVAVIALISLTLSFIATLY
;
A
#
# COMPACT_ATOMS: atom_id res chain seq x y z
N GLU A 1 -20.44 -44.52 24.53
CA GLU A 1 -20.56 -43.89 23.19
C GLU A 1 -19.42 -42.92 23.00
N ASN A 2 -18.48 -43.29 22.13
CA ASN A 2 -17.37 -42.39 21.79
C ASN A 2 -17.89 -41.35 20.81
N VAL A 3 -17.89 -40.06 21.20
CA VAL A 3 -18.24 -38.96 20.32
C VAL A 3 -17.04 -38.68 19.41
N GLY A 4 -17.19 -38.92 18.10
CA GLY A 4 -16.12 -38.84 17.12
C GLY A 4 -15.63 -37.43 16.81
N GLY A 5 -16.29 -36.40 17.32
CA GLY A 5 -15.88 -34.99 17.14
C GLY A 5 -17.02 -33.99 17.37
N LEU A 6 -16.67 -32.77 17.69
CA LEU A 6 -17.59 -31.63 17.85
C LEU A 6 -17.41 -30.65 16.68
N ARG A 7 -18.51 -30.32 15.98
CA ARG A 7 -18.50 -29.32 14.92
C ARG A 7 -19.15 -28.03 15.44
N LEU A 8 -18.36 -26.95 15.49
CA LEU A 8 -18.82 -25.61 15.90
C LEU A 8 -19.06 -24.75 14.66
N ARG A 9 -20.18 -24.03 14.64
CA ARG A 9 -20.47 -23.02 13.62
C ARG A 9 -20.38 -21.66 14.26
N LEU A 10 -19.45 -20.85 13.79
CA LEU A 10 -19.24 -19.47 14.24
C LEU A 10 -20.10 -18.51 13.40
N ALA A 11 -20.55 -17.41 14.03
CA ALA A 11 -21.26 -16.34 13.35
C ALA A 11 -20.33 -15.63 12.34
N ASP A 12 -19.05 -15.48 12.70
CA ASP A 12 -18.00 -14.97 11.82
C ASP A 12 -16.92 -16.05 11.61
N PRO A 13 -16.84 -16.66 10.42
CA PRO A 13 -15.85 -17.69 10.12
C PRO A 13 -14.40 -17.19 10.19
N GLN A 14 -14.15 -15.89 9.97
CA GLN A 14 -12.80 -15.32 9.95
C GLN A 14 -12.17 -15.31 11.35
N ASN A 15 -13.00 -15.29 12.38
CA ASN A 15 -12.55 -15.36 13.77
C ASN A 15 -12.26 -16.78 14.29
N ALA A 16 -12.36 -17.81 13.44
CA ALA A 16 -12.15 -19.20 13.84
C ALA A 16 -10.77 -19.45 14.49
N PRO A 17 -9.64 -18.98 13.95
CA PRO A 17 -8.33 -19.20 14.58
C PRO A 17 -8.21 -18.57 15.95
N SER A 18 -8.71 -17.33 16.12
CA SER A 18 -8.67 -16.61 17.40
C SER A 18 -9.61 -17.22 18.42
N PHE A 19 -10.74 -17.74 18.00
CA PHE A 19 -11.69 -18.46 18.84
C PHE A 19 -11.11 -19.78 19.35
N ILE A 20 -10.47 -20.56 18.48
CA ILE A 20 -9.80 -21.81 18.82
C ILE A 20 -8.68 -21.57 19.84
N ALA A 21 -7.87 -20.52 19.63
CA ALA A 21 -6.80 -20.16 20.56
C ALA A 21 -7.31 -19.79 21.96
N LYS A 22 -8.55 -19.29 22.07
CA LYS A 22 -9.20 -18.99 23.36
C LYS A 22 -9.89 -20.21 23.98
N LEU A 23 -10.39 -21.11 23.14
CA LEU A 23 -11.17 -22.26 23.61
C LEU A 23 -10.28 -23.37 24.14
N ILE A 24 -9.11 -23.56 23.54
CA ILE A 24 -8.21 -24.66 23.86
C ILE A 24 -6.96 -24.09 24.52
N PRO A 25 -6.77 -24.31 25.84
CA PRO A 25 -5.55 -23.95 26.55
C PRO A 25 -4.33 -24.65 25.92
N ASP A 26 -3.17 -24.01 26.03
CA ASP A 26 -1.93 -24.49 25.39
C ASP A 26 -1.49 -25.89 25.86
N ASP A 27 -1.85 -26.27 27.09
CA ASP A 27 -1.58 -27.57 27.69
C ASP A 27 -2.38 -28.72 27.08
N LYS A 28 -3.45 -28.45 26.35
CA LYS A 28 -4.34 -29.45 25.73
C LYS A 28 -4.31 -29.46 24.20
N LYS A 29 -3.47 -28.65 23.59
CA LYS A 29 -3.36 -28.58 22.12
C LYS A 29 -2.92 -29.90 21.47
N ASP A 30 -2.11 -30.68 22.17
CA ASP A 30 -1.61 -31.96 21.67
C ASP A 30 -2.65 -33.13 21.81
N GLU A 31 -3.65 -32.94 22.66
CA GLU A 31 -4.68 -33.97 22.90
C GLU A 31 -5.90 -33.82 21.98
N VAL A 32 -6.09 -32.61 21.36
CA VAL A 32 -7.30 -32.30 20.58
C VAL A 32 -6.92 -31.97 19.14
N TRP A 33 -7.37 -32.78 18.22
CA TRP A 33 -7.23 -32.49 16.79
C TRP A 33 -8.26 -31.41 16.37
N VAL A 34 -7.77 -30.23 16.09
CA VAL A 34 -8.62 -29.10 15.65
C VAL A 34 -8.43 -28.90 14.16
N ARG A 35 -9.53 -28.86 13.43
CA ARG A 35 -9.58 -28.53 12.01
C ARG A 35 -10.53 -27.36 11.81
N ASP A 36 -10.02 -26.23 11.40
CA ASP A 36 -10.82 -25.12 10.96
C ASP A 36 -10.85 -25.03 9.43
N TRP A 37 -11.68 -24.16 8.90
CA TRP A 37 -11.78 -23.96 7.46
C TRP A 37 -10.51 -23.32 6.87
N THR A 38 -9.75 -22.57 7.67
CA THR A 38 -8.49 -21.97 7.24
C THR A 38 -7.42 -23.01 7.02
N PHE A 39 -7.44 -24.10 7.80
CA PHE A 39 -6.54 -25.25 7.61
C PHE A 39 -6.77 -25.94 6.27
N ASN A 40 -8.02 -26.12 5.87
CA ASN A 40 -8.36 -26.75 4.59
C ASN A 40 -8.01 -25.86 3.38
N ASN A 41 -7.97 -24.54 3.57
CA ASN A 41 -7.66 -23.56 2.52
C ASN A 41 -6.30 -22.86 2.75
N ARG A 42 -5.41 -23.49 3.50
CA ARG A 42 -4.12 -22.92 3.89
C ARG A 42 -3.30 -22.45 2.68
N SER A 43 -3.24 -23.27 1.63
CA SER A 43 -2.52 -22.92 0.40
C SER A 43 -3.08 -21.67 -0.28
N TYR A 44 -4.40 -21.44 -0.20
CA TYR A 44 -5.03 -20.23 -0.69
C TYR A 44 -4.61 -19.00 0.13
N PHE A 45 -4.61 -19.10 1.46
CA PHE A 45 -4.18 -18.00 2.33
C PHE A 45 -2.68 -17.69 2.17
N GLU A 46 -1.85 -18.72 2.05
CA GLU A 46 -0.42 -18.55 1.78
C GLU A 46 -0.18 -17.88 0.44
N ALA A 47 -0.95 -18.22 -0.60
CA ALA A 47 -0.88 -17.56 -1.92
C ALA A 47 -1.28 -16.08 -1.84
N VAL A 48 -2.37 -15.74 -1.14
CA VAL A 48 -2.82 -14.34 -0.94
C VAL A 48 -1.81 -13.54 -0.13
N GLU A 49 -1.20 -14.15 0.90
CA GLU A 49 -0.15 -13.49 1.68
C GLU A 49 1.10 -13.23 0.84
N LEU A 50 1.48 -14.21 0.02
CA LEU A 50 2.59 -14.05 -0.92
C LEU A 50 2.31 -12.93 -1.92
N GLU A 51 1.10 -12.88 -2.50
CA GLU A 51 0.66 -11.82 -3.41
C GLU A 51 0.77 -10.44 -2.75
N LYS A 52 0.24 -10.27 -1.53
CA LYS A 52 0.37 -9.01 -0.79
C LYS A 52 1.83 -8.60 -0.58
N ARG A 53 2.69 -9.55 -0.25
CA ARG A 53 4.13 -9.30 -0.06
C ARG A 53 4.81 -8.88 -1.38
N MET A 54 4.47 -9.55 -2.48
CA MET A 54 4.98 -9.19 -3.81
C MET A 54 4.51 -7.80 -4.23
N MET A 55 3.22 -7.48 -4.04
CA MET A 55 2.67 -6.15 -4.31
C MET A 55 3.36 -5.06 -3.49
N PHE A 56 3.61 -5.31 -2.21
CA PHE A 56 4.34 -4.37 -1.35
C PHE A 56 5.77 -4.10 -1.87
N ILE A 57 6.48 -5.14 -2.30
CA ILE A 57 7.83 -4.99 -2.88
C ILE A 57 7.78 -4.15 -4.15
N ILE A 58 6.84 -4.44 -5.06
CA ILE A 58 6.67 -3.71 -6.32
C ILE A 58 6.34 -2.24 -6.04
N LEU A 59 5.41 -1.96 -5.14
CA LEU A 59 5.06 -0.60 -4.75
C LEU A 59 6.26 0.16 -4.15
N THR A 60 7.03 -0.50 -3.30
CA THR A 60 8.25 0.09 -2.72
C THR A 60 9.27 0.43 -3.80
N LEU A 61 9.43 -0.45 -4.80
CA LEU A 61 10.33 -0.22 -5.93
C LEU A 61 9.88 0.99 -6.78
N ILE A 62 8.57 1.11 -7.04
CA ILE A 62 7.99 2.25 -7.77
C ILE A 62 8.28 3.55 -7.02
N ILE A 63 8.08 3.57 -5.70
CA ILE A 63 8.35 4.74 -4.86
C ILE A 63 9.85 5.08 -4.88
N ALA A 64 10.73 4.08 -4.86
CA ALA A 64 12.18 4.29 -4.95
C ALA A 64 12.58 4.93 -6.29
N VAL A 65 12.00 4.48 -7.41
CA VAL A 65 12.22 5.10 -8.73
C VAL A 65 11.71 6.54 -8.76
N ALA A 66 10.54 6.81 -8.17
CA ALA A 66 10.00 8.17 -8.07
C ALA A 66 10.92 9.09 -7.22
N ALA A 67 11.46 8.58 -6.11
CA ALA A 67 12.43 9.30 -5.30
C ALA A 67 13.71 9.61 -6.07
N PHE A 68 14.21 8.67 -6.86
CA PHE A 68 15.38 8.90 -7.74
C PHE A 68 15.10 9.99 -8.77
N ASN A 69 13.91 10.00 -9.39
CA ASN A 69 13.52 11.07 -10.32
C ASN A 69 13.44 12.44 -9.62
N LEU A 70 12.99 12.49 -8.36
CA LEU A 70 12.97 13.72 -7.57
C LEU A 70 14.40 14.25 -7.35
N VAL A 71 15.34 13.39 -6.97
CA VAL A 71 16.76 13.77 -6.82
C VAL A 71 17.31 14.34 -8.13
N SER A 72 17.08 13.65 -9.24
CA SER A 72 17.54 14.10 -10.57
C SER A 72 16.98 15.49 -10.94
N SER A 73 15.69 15.72 -10.66
CA SER A 73 15.05 17.03 -10.88
C SER A 73 15.66 18.12 -10.00
N LEU A 74 15.97 17.83 -8.73
CA LEU A 74 16.61 18.79 -7.83
C LEU A 74 18.04 19.11 -8.28
N VAL A 75 18.82 18.12 -8.70
CA VAL A 75 20.18 18.34 -9.24
C VAL A 75 20.13 19.22 -10.48
N MET A 76 19.16 18.98 -11.37
CA MET A 76 18.96 19.83 -12.56
C MET A 76 18.60 21.25 -12.17
N ALA A 77 17.68 21.44 -11.23
CA ALA A 77 17.28 22.76 -10.74
C ALA A 77 18.46 23.52 -10.10
N VAL A 78 19.32 22.84 -9.33
CA VAL A 78 20.56 23.44 -8.79
C VAL A 78 21.49 23.86 -9.91
N THR A 79 21.67 23.02 -10.94
CA THR A 79 22.56 23.31 -12.08
C THR A 79 22.06 24.49 -12.88
N GLU A 80 20.77 24.60 -13.15
CA GLU A 80 20.16 25.74 -13.84
C GLU A 80 20.30 27.05 -13.07
N LYS A 81 20.31 26.97 -11.73
CA LYS A 81 20.39 28.12 -10.84
C LYS A 81 21.80 28.47 -10.36
N GLN A 82 22.84 27.88 -10.96
CA GLN A 82 24.23 28.10 -10.56
C GLN A 82 24.65 29.57 -10.58
N ALA A 83 24.21 30.36 -11.58
CA ALA A 83 24.51 31.80 -11.67
C ALA A 83 23.85 32.57 -10.52
N ASP A 84 22.58 32.31 -10.24
CA ASP A 84 21.84 32.94 -9.15
C ASP A 84 22.47 32.58 -7.78
N ILE A 85 22.88 31.34 -7.62
CA ILE A 85 23.57 30.83 -6.41
C ILE A 85 24.92 31.56 -6.25
N ALA A 86 25.68 31.74 -7.32
CA ALA A 86 26.96 32.47 -7.28
C ALA A 86 26.78 33.91 -6.81
N ILE A 87 25.75 34.62 -7.31
CA ILE A 87 25.41 35.97 -6.88
C ILE A 87 25.05 36.02 -5.39
N LEU A 88 24.21 35.07 -4.91
CA LEU A 88 23.84 35.00 -3.51
C LEU A 88 25.06 34.72 -2.60
N ARG A 89 26.01 33.91 -3.07
CA ARG A 89 27.26 33.64 -2.34
C ARG A 89 28.18 34.86 -2.28
N THR A 90 28.25 35.67 -3.35
CA THR A 90 29.02 36.92 -3.33
C THR A 90 28.41 37.95 -2.38
N LEU A 91 27.10 37.93 -2.16
CA LEU A 91 26.37 38.73 -1.18
C LEU A 91 26.50 38.21 0.26
N GLY A 92 27.25 37.09 0.47
CA GLY A 92 27.54 36.55 1.80
C GLY A 92 26.69 35.38 2.26
N LEU A 93 25.86 34.82 1.39
CA LEU A 93 25.06 33.63 1.75
C LEU A 93 25.99 32.42 1.94
N ALA A 94 25.95 31.80 3.13
CA ALA A 94 26.69 30.61 3.40
C ALA A 94 26.18 29.40 2.57
N PRO A 95 27.06 28.41 2.24
CA PRO A 95 26.66 27.21 1.48
C PRO A 95 25.46 26.47 2.08
N GLY A 96 25.38 26.40 3.41
CA GLY A 96 24.27 25.79 4.14
C GLY A 96 22.94 26.56 3.94
N GLY A 97 22.99 27.87 3.62
CA GLY A 97 21.80 28.63 3.28
C GLY A 97 21.22 28.22 1.94
N VAL A 98 22.07 28.00 0.93
CA VAL A 98 21.69 27.50 -0.39
C VAL A 98 21.06 26.09 -0.25
N MET A 99 21.72 25.20 0.51
CA MET A 99 21.21 23.85 0.73
C MET A 99 19.81 23.86 1.35
N LYS A 100 19.56 24.71 2.34
CA LYS A 100 18.23 24.85 2.97
C LYS A 100 17.13 25.23 1.97
N ILE A 101 17.43 26.11 1.00
CA ILE A 101 16.46 26.52 -0.02
C ILE A 101 15.99 25.29 -0.83
N PHE A 102 16.93 24.48 -1.32
CA PHE A 102 16.61 23.28 -2.11
C PHE A 102 15.97 22.17 -1.27
N MET A 103 16.38 22.01 -0.01
CA MET A 103 15.70 21.10 0.92
C MET A 103 14.23 21.47 1.15
N VAL A 104 13.95 22.77 1.33
CA VAL A 104 12.57 23.23 1.49
C VAL A 104 11.79 23.01 0.19
N GLN A 105 12.36 23.32 -0.97
CA GLN A 105 11.73 23.08 -2.26
C GLN A 105 11.39 21.59 -2.46
N GLY A 106 12.33 20.70 -2.20
CA GLY A 106 12.10 19.25 -2.31
C GLY A 106 11.09 18.73 -1.30
N ALA A 107 11.12 19.23 -0.05
CA ALA A 107 10.13 18.88 0.97
C ALA A 107 8.71 19.31 0.57
N PHE A 108 8.56 20.52 -0.01
CA PHE A 108 7.27 20.98 -0.56
C PHE A 108 6.80 20.09 -1.71
N ALA A 109 7.67 19.80 -2.68
CA ALA A 109 7.33 18.93 -3.79
C ALA A 109 6.90 17.53 -3.31
N GLY A 110 7.63 16.93 -2.37
CA GLY A 110 7.30 15.65 -1.77
C GLY A 110 5.99 15.67 -1.00
N PHE A 111 5.75 16.70 -0.21
CA PHE A 111 4.50 16.84 0.56
C PHE A 111 3.28 16.98 -0.35
N PHE A 112 3.30 17.92 -1.29
CA PHE A 112 2.18 18.14 -2.20
C PHE A 112 1.99 16.97 -3.16
N GLY A 113 3.10 16.37 -3.65
CA GLY A 113 3.04 15.17 -4.47
C GLY A 113 2.39 13.99 -3.74
N THR A 114 2.78 13.74 -2.49
CA THR A 114 2.17 12.68 -1.68
C THR A 114 0.70 12.98 -1.38
N LEU A 115 0.37 14.21 -1.02
CA LEU A 115 -1.01 14.62 -0.72
C LEU A 115 -1.93 14.42 -1.94
N THR A 116 -1.53 14.92 -3.09
CA THR A 116 -2.29 14.74 -4.33
C THR A 116 -2.37 13.27 -4.73
N GLY A 117 -1.27 12.53 -4.62
CA GLY A 117 -1.23 11.08 -4.88
C GLY A 117 -2.19 10.30 -4.00
N VAL A 118 -2.26 10.59 -2.71
CA VAL A 118 -3.20 9.96 -1.77
C VAL A 118 -4.64 10.28 -2.15
N VAL A 119 -4.96 11.55 -2.39
CA VAL A 119 -6.33 11.97 -2.74
C VAL A 119 -6.80 11.29 -4.03
N PHE A 120 -5.99 11.33 -5.10
CA PHE A 120 -6.33 10.68 -6.36
C PHE A 120 -6.34 9.16 -6.24
N GLY A 121 -5.37 8.58 -5.53
CA GLY A 121 -5.30 7.13 -5.33
C GLY A 121 -6.52 6.58 -4.58
N VAL A 122 -6.95 7.23 -3.50
CA VAL A 122 -8.15 6.86 -2.76
C VAL A 122 -9.40 7.05 -3.61
N ALA A 123 -9.53 8.19 -4.30
CA ALA A 123 -10.68 8.47 -5.17
C ALA A 123 -10.80 7.42 -6.28
N LEU A 124 -9.70 7.09 -6.95
CA LEU A 124 -9.66 6.03 -7.96
C LEU A 124 -9.96 4.65 -7.35
N GLY A 125 -9.35 4.32 -6.21
CA GLY A 125 -9.59 3.05 -5.53
C GLY A 125 -11.06 2.86 -5.16
N MET A 126 -11.73 3.88 -4.67
CA MET A 126 -13.17 3.84 -4.36
C MET A 126 -14.05 3.76 -5.61
N SER A 127 -13.56 4.28 -6.74
CA SER A 127 -14.32 4.36 -7.99
C SER A 127 -14.06 3.18 -8.94
N VAL A 128 -13.14 2.26 -8.60
CA VAL A 128 -12.75 1.14 -9.50
C VAL A 128 -13.96 0.36 -10.01
N GLY A 129 -14.90 0.01 -9.13
CA GLY A 129 -16.10 -0.73 -9.52
C GLY A 129 -16.97 0.02 -10.56
N GLN A 130 -17.07 1.34 -10.44
CA GLN A 130 -17.82 2.18 -11.38
C GLN A 130 -17.07 2.33 -12.71
N ILE A 131 -15.76 2.48 -12.64
CA ILE A 131 -14.88 2.59 -13.82
C ILE A 131 -14.94 1.30 -14.65
N VAL A 132 -14.85 0.14 -14.00
CA VAL A 132 -14.95 -1.16 -14.68
C VAL A 132 -16.30 -1.31 -15.37
N LYS A 133 -17.42 -0.99 -14.69
CA LYS A 133 -18.77 -1.03 -15.29
C LYS A 133 -18.88 -0.10 -16.49
N PHE A 134 -18.34 1.10 -16.40
CA PHE A 134 -18.34 2.05 -17.51
C PHE A 134 -17.60 1.51 -18.74
N PHE A 135 -16.45 0.85 -18.54
CA PHE A 135 -15.70 0.23 -19.63
C PHE A 135 -16.42 -1.01 -20.21
N GLU A 136 -17.06 -1.83 -19.36
CA GLU A 136 -17.89 -2.95 -19.82
C GLU A 136 -19.03 -2.50 -20.72
N GLU A 137 -19.73 -1.43 -20.33
CA GLU A 137 -20.81 -0.85 -21.14
C GLU A 137 -20.29 -0.24 -22.46
N LEU A 138 -19.12 0.44 -22.40
CA LEU A 138 -18.56 1.11 -23.57
C LEU A 138 -18.03 0.12 -24.62
N PHE A 139 -17.39 -0.96 -24.19
CA PHE A 139 -16.80 -1.97 -25.08
C PHE A 139 -17.72 -3.16 -25.36
N GLY A 140 -18.87 -3.25 -24.71
CA GLY A 140 -19.81 -4.36 -24.85
C GLY A 140 -19.23 -5.72 -24.43
N VAL A 141 -18.18 -5.72 -23.60
CA VAL A 141 -17.48 -6.91 -23.14
C VAL A 141 -17.70 -7.08 -21.63
N HIS A 142 -18.27 -8.20 -21.23
CA HIS A 142 -18.40 -8.54 -19.82
C HIS A 142 -17.04 -9.10 -19.34
N LEU A 143 -16.24 -8.29 -18.66
CA LEU A 143 -14.95 -8.69 -18.09
C LEU A 143 -15.14 -9.67 -16.91
N ILE A 144 -16.25 -9.53 -16.20
CA ILE A 144 -16.61 -10.38 -15.08
C ILE A 144 -17.84 -11.21 -15.50
N ASN A 145 -17.61 -12.49 -15.76
CA ASN A 145 -18.71 -13.39 -16.09
C ASN A 145 -19.41 -13.81 -14.78
N SER A 146 -20.58 -13.20 -14.52
CA SER A 146 -21.40 -13.46 -13.32
C SER A 146 -21.84 -14.93 -13.18
N GLN A 147 -21.73 -15.72 -14.24
CA GLN A 147 -22.01 -17.16 -14.20
C GLN A 147 -20.88 -17.99 -13.57
N ILE A 148 -19.65 -17.45 -13.54
CA ILE A 148 -18.47 -18.13 -12.99
C ILE A 148 -18.14 -17.58 -11.59
N TYR A 149 -18.26 -16.25 -11.42
CA TYR A 149 -18.04 -15.58 -10.16
C TYR A 149 -19.39 -15.10 -9.64
N PHE A 150 -19.88 -15.64 -8.53
CA PHE A 150 -21.11 -15.22 -7.84
C PHE A 150 -21.05 -13.76 -7.29
N ILE A 151 -20.27 -12.89 -7.90
CA ILE A 151 -20.00 -11.52 -7.48
C ILE A 151 -20.18 -10.61 -8.68
N ASP A 152 -21.18 -9.74 -8.62
CA ASP A 152 -21.53 -8.78 -9.69
C ASP A 152 -20.70 -7.47 -9.62
N TYR A 153 -19.74 -7.37 -8.70
CA TYR A 153 -18.91 -6.17 -8.54
C TYR A 153 -17.52 -6.54 -8.04
N LEU A 154 -16.52 -5.75 -8.41
CA LEU A 154 -15.18 -5.84 -7.83
C LEU A 154 -15.21 -5.18 -6.45
N PRO A 155 -15.13 -5.92 -5.35
CA PRO A 155 -15.04 -5.31 -4.03
C PRO A 155 -13.68 -4.62 -3.91
N SER A 156 -13.69 -3.30 -3.91
CA SER A 156 -12.50 -2.50 -3.61
C SER A 156 -12.57 -2.08 -2.15
N ASP A 157 -11.72 -2.66 -1.33
CA ASP A 157 -11.58 -2.27 0.08
C ASP A 157 -10.32 -1.41 0.25
N VAL A 158 -10.53 -0.10 0.37
CA VAL A 158 -9.46 0.87 0.62
C VAL A 158 -9.17 0.92 2.11
N ASN A 159 -8.14 0.21 2.54
CA ASN A 159 -7.74 0.18 3.93
C ASN A 159 -6.96 1.46 4.30
N ALA A 160 -7.51 2.27 5.18
CA ALA A 160 -6.89 3.53 5.62
C ALA A 160 -5.50 3.33 6.24
N ARG A 161 -5.23 2.17 6.85
CA ARG A 161 -3.92 1.83 7.41
C ARG A 161 -2.87 1.67 6.32
N ASP A 162 -3.22 0.98 5.24
CA ASP A 162 -2.29 0.75 4.13
C ASP A 162 -1.98 2.06 3.40
N VAL A 163 -3.00 2.91 3.20
CA VAL A 163 -2.83 4.27 2.65
C VAL A 163 -1.90 5.11 3.52
N ALA A 164 -2.08 5.09 4.84
CA ALA A 164 -1.24 5.83 5.78
C ALA A 164 0.21 5.34 5.76
N VAL A 165 0.44 4.03 5.72
CA VAL A 165 1.78 3.43 5.65
C VAL A 165 2.48 3.83 4.35
N ILE A 166 1.81 3.73 3.21
CA ILE A 166 2.35 4.11 1.90
C ILE A 166 2.68 5.61 1.87
N ALA A 167 1.77 6.47 2.36
CA ALA A 167 2.00 7.91 2.44
C ALA A 167 3.20 8.26 3.32
N LEU A 168 3.36 7.58 4.47
CA LEU A 168 4.49 7.79 5.37
C LEU A 168 5.81 7.36 4.74
N ILE A 169 5.84 6.20 4.07
CA ILE A 169 7.02 5.72 3.34
C ILE A 169 7.39 6.71 2.23
N SER A 170 6.40 7.17 1.45
CA SER A 170 6.61 8.13 0.36
C SER A 170 7.18 9.46 0.87
N LEU A 171 6.62 10.02 1.94
CA LEU A 171 7.13 11.24 2.57
C LEU A 171 8.55 11.05 3.10
N THR A 172 8.82 9.94 3.77
CA THR A 172 10.14 9.64 4.34
C THR A 172 11.20 9.51 3.25
N LEU A 173 10.90 8.76 2.20
CA LEU A 173 11.80 8.59 1.05
C LEU A 173 12.02 9.91 0.31
N SER A 174 10.95 10.70 0.10
CA SER A 174 11.05 12.02 -0.50
C SER A 174 11.95 12.95 0.32
N PHE A 175 11.80 12.94 1.65
CA PHE A 175 12.62 13.75 2.54
C PHE A 175 14.09 13.30 2.53
N ILE A 176 14.36 12.00 2.57
CA ILE A 176 15.72 11.46 2.45
C ILE A 176 16.34 11.83 1.10
N ALA A 177 15.57 11.75 0.01
CA ALA A 177 16.01 12.11 -1.32
C ALA A 177 16.40 13.60 -1.45
N THR A 178 15.81 14.48 -0.64
CA THR A 178 16.14 15.93 -0.64
C THR A 178 17.36 16.27 0.22
N LEU A 179 17.84 15.34 1.06
CA LEU A 179 19.06 15.55 1.86
C LEU A 179 20.34 15.27 1.08
N TYR A 180 20.26 14.57 -0.01
CA TYR A 180 21.39 14.22 -0.88
C TYR A 180 21.62 15.30 -1.94
#